data_ce170d42716c83bb249e6607b4849f94
#
_entry.id   ce170d42716c83bb249e6607b4849f94
#
_cell.length_a   1.000
_cell.length_b   1.000
_cell.length_c   1.000
_cell.angle_alpha   90.00
_cell.angle_beta   90.00
_cell.angle_gamma   90.00
#
_symmetry.space_group_name_H-M   'P 1'
#
loop_
_entity.id
_entity.type
_entity.pdbx_description
1 polymer ?
#
loop_
_entity_poly.entity_id
_entity_poly.type
_entity_poly.pdbx_seq_one_letter_code
_entity_poly.pdbx_strand_id
1 'polypeptide(L)'
;MAAAAMDCQQAVTNGVHKDGDAAEWKQVAELRAVTEAQDPACKDEDDHMLRRFLRARDHNIGKASAMLLKYLKWKPTAKPGGSISEEEVAHELSQGKLCLQGHDRQGRPMIYGFGARHHPSNRDMDEFKRFVVYVLDATVARLPPGQEKFAAVADLKGWGYSNCDIRAYLAALEIMQNYYPERLGRVFLVHVPYVFMAAWKIVYPFIDDNTKKKFVFVSDKELDWTLREAIDDAQLPEMYGGKLKLASSPPAAANK
;
A
#
# COMPACT_ATOMS: atom_id res chain seq x y z
N MET A 1 -14.60 11.39 42.69
CA MET A 1 -15.39 10.30 42.03
C MET A 1 -15.20 10.20 40.53
N ALA A 2 -14.63 11.18 39.81
CA ALA A 2 -14.39 11.11 38.35
C ALA A 2 -13.13 10.30 37.97
N ALA A 3 -12.11 10.24 38.81
CA ALA A 3 -10.86 9.52 38.52
C ALA A 3 -10.98 7.98 38.52
N ALA A 4 -11.90 7.44 39.38
CA ALA A 4 -12.12 5.99 39.45
C ALA A 4 -12.91 5.43 38.24
N ALA A 5 -13.72 6.25 37.59
CA ALA A 5 -14.49 5.84 36.39
C ALA A 5 -13.63 5.77 35.14
N MET A 6 -12.57 6.60 35.03
CA MET A 6 -11.64 6.56 33.90
C MET A 6 -10.74 5.33 33.93
N ASP A 7 -10.33 4.89 35.13
CA ASP A 7 -9.43 3.72 35.27
C ASP A 7 -10.17 2.40 34.97
N CYS A 8 -11.46 2.32 35.26
CA CYS A 8 -12.27 1.13 34.96
C CYS A 8 -12.57 0.99 33.45
N GLN A 9 -12.76 2.10 32.70
CA GLN A 9 -12.95 2.09 31.25
C GLN A 9 -11.67 1.75 30.50
N GLN A 10 -10.50 2.22 30.97
CA GLN A 10 -9.21 1.86 30.39
C GLN A 10 -8.83 0.40 30.63
N ALA A 11 -9.17 -0.16 31.82
CA ALA A 11 -8.93 -1.56 32.11
C ALA A 11 -9.81 -2.50 31.28
N VAL A 12 -11.07 -2.14 31.02
CA VAL A 12 -11.99 -2.92 30.16
C VAL A 12 -11.57 -2.87 28.71
N THR A 13 -11.14 -1.71 28.18
CA THR A 13 -10.65 -1.60 26.79
C THR A 13 -9.33 -2.35 26.58
N ASN A 14 -8.42 -2.33 27.55
CA ASN A 14 -7.16 -3.07 27.49
C ASN A 14 -7.37 -4.60 27.60
N GLY A 15 -8.37 -5.08 28.34
CA GLY A 15 -8.74 -6.50 28.43
C GLY A 15 -9.33 -7.01 27.12
N VAL A 16 -10.28 -6.30 26.55
CA VAL A 16 -10.92 -6.66 25.27
C VAL A 16 -9.93 -6.66 24.09
N HIS A 17 -8.95 -5.74 24.07
CA HIS A 17 -7.89 -5.75 23.06
C HIS A 17 -6.93 -6.95 23.21
N LYS A 18 -6.58 -7.36 24.42
CA LYS A 18 -5.68 -8.51 24.65
C LYS A 18 -6.33 -9.84 24.27
N ASP A 19 -7.59 -10.03 24.60
CA ASP A 19 -8.32 -11.26 24.28
C ASP A 19 -8.59 -11.39 22.77
N GLY A 20 -8.97 -10.30 22.11
CA GLY A 20 -9.14 -10.26 20.65
C GLY A 20 -7.82 -10.51 19.89
N ASP A 21 -6.70 -10.01 20.40
CA ASP A 21 -5.38 -10.22 19.81
C ASP A 21 -4.92 -11.68 20.00
N ALA A 22 -5.15 -12.28 21.17
CA ALA A 22 -4.84 -13.69 21.43
C ALA A 22 -5.66 -14.66 20.53
N ALA A 23 -6.94 -14.36 20.33
CA ALA A 23 -7.80 -15.13 19.42
C ALA A 23 -7.34 -15.04 17.97
N GLU A 24 -6.92 -13.85 17.52
CA GLU A 24 -6.39 -13.64 16.16
C GLU A 24 -5.06 -14.41 15.96
N TRP A 25 -4.14 -14.39 16.93
CA TRP A 25 -2.89 -15.17 16.85
C TRP A 25 -3.13 -16.68 16.82
N LYS A 26 -4.16 -17.18 17.50
CA LYS A 26 -4.58 -18.59 17.38
C LYS A 26 -5.02 -18.92 15.96
N GLN A 27 -5.79 -18.03 15.32
CA GLN A 27 -6.19 -18.20 13.93
C GLN A 27 -5.00 -18.10 12.96
N VAL A 28 -3.99 -17.28 13.24
CA VAL A 28 -2.73 -17.23 12.48
C VAL A 28 -2.00 -18.55 12.54
N ALA A 29 -1.89 -19.17 13.73
CA ALA A 29 -1.27 -20.49 13.89
C ALA A 29 -2.06 -21.59 13.12
N GLU A 30 -3.37 -21.55 13.15
CA GLU A 30 -4.22 -22.46 12.36
C GLU A 30 -4.04 -22.23 10.85
N LEU A 31 -4.02 -20.99 10.38
CA LEU A 31 -3.75 -20.63 8.99
C LEU A 31 -2.39 -21.18 8.54
N ARG A 32 -1.36 -21.02 9.38
CA ARG A 32 -0.02 -21.57 9.13
C ARG A 32 -0.08 -23.07 8.92
N ALA A 33 -0.64 -23.82 9.88
CA ALA A 33 -0.72 -25.27 9.82
C ALA A 33 -1.45 -25.77 8.56
N VAL A 34 -2.59 -25.16 8.22
CA VAL A 34 -3.39 -25.52 7.02
C VAL A 34 -2.63 -25.21 5.73
N THR A 35 -1.86 -24.13 5.69
CA THR A 35 -1.14 -23.71 4.48
C THR A 35 0.16 -24.52 4.32
N GLU A 36 0.93 -24.75 5.38
CA GLU A 36 2.16 -25.56 5.37
C GLU A 36 1.90 -27.01 4.95
N ALA A 37 0.75 -27.58 5.31
CA ALA A 37 0.35 -28.91 4.88
C ALA A 37 0.17 -29.01 3.35
N GLN A 38 -0.06 -27.89 2.66
CA GLN A 38 -0.24 -27.82 1.21
C GLN A 38 1.00 -27.29 0.47
N ASP A 39 1.75 -26.38 1.09
CA ASP A 39 2.96 -25.79 0.53
C ASP A 39 3.98 -25.48 1.65
N PRO A 40 5.06 -26.26 1.75
CA PRO A 40 6.10 -26.08 2.78
C PRO A 40 6.80 -24.72 2.76
N ALA A 41 6.77 -23.99 1.64
CA ALA A 41 7.35 -22.64 1.54
C ALA A 41 6.68 -21.64 2.51
N CYS A 42 5.50 -21.96 3.04
CA CYS A 42 4.84 -21.16 4.08
C CYS A 42 5.68 -21.02 5.36
N LYS A 43 6.61 -21.94 5.63
CA LYS A 43 7.50 -21.90 6.81
C LYS A 43 8.38 -20.64 6.83
N ASP A 44 8.75 -20.14 5.66
CA ASP A 44 9.65 -19.01 5.50
C ASP A 44 8.92 -17.65 5.65
N GLU A 45 7.60 -17.66 5.76
CA GLU A 45 6.81 -16.44 5.90
C GLU A 45 6.55 -16.11 7.37
N ASP A 46 6.61 -14.80 7.73
CA ASP A 46 6.38 -14.34 9.10
C ASP A 46 4.90 -14.36 9.50
N ASP A 47 4.63 -14.50 10.80
CA ASP A 47 3.26 -14.55 11.34
C ASP A 47 2.49 -13.24 11.14
N HIS A 48 3.15 -12.08 11.14
CA HIS A 48 2.50 -10.81 10.85
C HIS A 48 2.02 -10.75 9.40
N MET A 49 2.75 -11.38 8.48
CA MET A 49 2.31 -11.53 7.11
C MET A 49 1.06 -12.41 7.03
N LEU A 50 1.06 -13.59 7.66
CA LEU A 50 -0.10 -14.47 7.72
C LEU A 50 -1.32 -13.75 8.32
N ARG A 51 -1.11 -12.97 9.37
CA ARG A 51 -2.12 -12.12 10.00
C ARG A 51 -2.76 -11.15 9.00
N ARG A 52 -1.98 -10.50 8.13
CA ARG A 52 -2.51 -9.62 7.07
C ARG A 52 -3.35 -10.38 6.04
N PHE A 53 -2.92 -11.57 5.63
CA PHE A 53 -3.72 -12.43 4.74
C PHE A 53 -5.04 -12.85 5.39
N LEU A 54 -5.01 -13.19 6.68
CA LEU A 54 -6.20 -13.54 7.46
C LEU A 54 -7.20 -12.37 7.51
N ARG A 55 -6.73 -11.17 7.86
CA ARG A 55 -7.54 -9.94 7.91
C ARG A 55 -8.14 -9.57 6.55
N ALA A 56 -7.37 -9.74 5.47
CA ALA A 56 -7.82 -9.47 4.12
C ALA A 56 -8.93 -10.41 3.62
N ARG A 57 -9.24 -11.44 4.39
CA ARG A 57 -10.32 -12.42 4.11
C ARG A 57 -11.29 -12.55 5.28
N ASP A 58 -11.46 -11.48 6.06
CA ASP A 58 -12.40 -11.38 7.18
C ASP A 58 -12.28 -12.58 8.15
N HIS A 59 -11.05 -12.96 8.46
CA HIS A 59 -10.69 -14.08 9.34
C HIS A 59 -11.17 -15.47 8.87
N ASN A 60 -11.51 -15.61 7.58
CA ASN A 60 -11.85 -16.90 6.99
C ASN A 60 -10.56 -17.65 6.59
N ILE A 61 -10.20 -18.68 7.37
CA ILE A 61 -8.96 -19.45 7.22
C ILE A 61 -8.86 -20.09 5.83
N GLY A 62 -9.93 -20.70 5.32
CA GLY A 62 -9.90 -21.33 4.00
C GLY A 62 -9.64 -20.34 2.86
N LYS A 63 -10.30 -19.17 2.89
CA LYS A 63 -10.05 -18.10 1.90
C LYS A 63 -8.67 -17.48 2.06
N ALA A 64 -8.19 -17.30 3.29
CA ALA A 64 -6.87 -16.77 3.58
C ALA A 64 -5.77 -17.73 3.12
N SER A 65 -5.91 -19.03 3.39
CA SER A 65 -4.98 -20.07 2.92
C SER A 65 -4.92 -20.13 1.39
N ALA A 66 -6.06 -20.10 0.70
CA ALA A 66 -6.09 -20.08 -0.76
C ALA A 66 -5.37 -18.84 -1.34
N MET A 67 -5.54 -17.68 -0.71
CA MET A 67 -4.84 -16.45 -1.10
C MET A 67 -3.33 -16.55 -0.83
N LEU A 68 -2.94 -17.07 0.32
CA LEU A 68 -1.53 -17.25 0.71
C LEU A 68 -0.83 -18.26 -0.22
N LEU A 69 -1.47 -19.38 -0.56
CA LEU A 69 -0.96 -20.33 -1.55
C LEU A 69 -0.76 -19.70 -2.93
N LYS A 70 -1.69 -18.82 -3.35
CA LYS A 70 -1.51 -18.05 -4.59
C LYS A 70 -0.27 -17.14 -4.51
N TYR A 71 -0.05 -16.49 -3.38
CA TYR A 71 1.14 -15.66 -3.13
C TYR A 71 2.44 -16.49 -3.15
N LEU A 72 2.48 -17.63 -2.48
CA LEU A 72 3.67 -18.50 -2.43
C LEU A 72 4.09 -18.96 -3.83
N LYS A 73 3.13 -19.30 -4.69
CA LYS A 73 3.39 -19.64 -6.11
C LYS A 73 3.83 -18.45 -6.94
N TRP A 74 3.28 -17.28 -6.68
CA TRP A 74 3.60 -16.05 -7.42
C TRP A 74 4.98 -15.49 -7.06
N LYS A 75 5.36 -15.51 -5.78
CA LYS A 75 6.59 -14.88 -5.24
C LYS A 75 7.87 -15.28 -6.02
N PRO A 76 8.17 -16.55 -6.27
CA PRO A 76 9.37 -16.95 -7.03
C PRO A 76 9.30 -16.56 -8.52
N THR A 77 8.12 -16.43 -9.11
CA THR A 77 7.98 -15.98 -10.50
C THR A 77 8.10 -14.47 -10.64
N ALA A 78 7.63 -13.72 -9.67
CA ALA A 78 7.71 -12.26 -9.65
C ALA A 78 9.11 -11.76 -9.28
N LYS A 79 9.83 -12.52 -8.44
CA LYS A 79 11.17 -12.20 -7.94
C LYS A 79 12.10 -13.43 -8.01
N PRO A 80 12.54 -13.86 -9.21
CA PRO A 80 13.34 -15.08 -9.34
C PRO A 80 14.66 -15.03 -8.55
N GLY A 81 15.26 -13.85 -8.42
CA GLY A 81 16.47 -13.60 -7.62
C GLY A 81 16.21 -13.18 -6.17
N GLY A 82 14.96 -13.27 -5.69
CA GLY A 82 14.55 -12.79 -4.35
C GLY A 82 14.23 -11.29 -4.27
N SER A 83 14.79 -10.46 -5.16
CA SER A 83 14.54 -9.03 -5.29
C SER A 83 14.51 -8.62 -6.77
N ILE A 84 13.98 -7.43 -7.04
CA ILE A 84 13.99 -6.80 -8.37
C ILE A 84 15.04 -5.69 -8.35
N SER A 85 15.95 -5.68 -9.34
CA SER A 85 16.96 -4.65 -9.47
C SER A 85 16.44 -3.40 -10.17
N GLU A 86 17.17 -2.28 -10.05
CA GLU A 86 16.82 -1.03 -10.74
C GLU A 86 16.92 -1.17 -12.27
N GLU A 87 17.85 -2.00 -12.75
CA GLU A 87 18.01 -2.25 -14.18
C GLU A 87 16.78 -2.94 -14.78
N GLU A 88 16.13 -3.86 -14.04
CA GLU A 88 14.93 -4.58 -14.47
C GLU A 88 13.70 -3.67 -14.62
N VAL A 89 13.75 -2.45 -14.09
CA VAL A 89 12.66 -1.47 -14.06
C VAL A 89 13.12 -0.07 -14.50
N ALA A 90 14.25 0.02 -15.21
CA ALA A 90 14.93 1.28 -15.51
C ALA A 90 14.06 2.24 -16.35
N HIS A 91 13.31 1.73 -17.33
CA HIS A 91 12.43 2.56 -18.15
C HIS A 91 11.29 3.17 -17.29
N GLU A 92 10.67 2.37 -16.43
CA GLU A 92 9.62 2.84 -15.54
C GLU A 92 10.14 3.84 -14.48
N LEU A 93 11.35 3.62 -13.95
CA LEU A 93 12.04 4.54 -13.05
C LEU A 93 12.38 5.87 -13.74
N SER A 94 12.82 5.84 -14.99
CA SER A 94 13.23 7.02 -15.76
C SER A 94 12.11 8.05 -15.92
N GLN A 95 10.84 7.63 -15.86
CA GLN A 95 9.68 8.52 -15.92
C GLN A 95 9.55 9.44 -14.69
N GLY A 96 10.20 9.11 -13.57
CA GLY A 96 10.14 9.89 -12.33
C GLY A 96 8.72 10.06 -11.78
N LYS A 97 7.84 9.09 -12.06
CA LYS A 97 6.41 9.17 -11.74
C LYS A 97 6.07 8.83 -10.29
N LEU A 98 7.00 8.24 -9.54
CA LEU A 98 6.85 7.93 -8.13
C LEU A 98 8.04 8.45 -7.32
N CYS A 99 7.76 8.90 -6.09
CA CYS A 99 8.76 9.27 -5.10
C CYS A 99 8.39 8.67 -3.75
N LEU A 100 9.36 7.99 -3.09
CA LEU A 100 9.20 7.39 -1.77
C LEU A 100 9.95 8.25 -0.76
N GLN A 101 9.25 9.13 -0.05
CA GLN A 101 9.90 10.04 0.91
C GLN A 101 8.94 10.49 2.00
N GLY A 102 9.47 10.65 3.22
CA GLY A 102 8.69 11.13 4.36
C GLY A 102 7.73 10.09 4.93
N HIS A 103 6.95 10.55 5.88
CA HIS A 103 5.89 9.76 6.56
C HIS A 103 4.73 10.68 6.96
N ASP A 104 3.55 10.10 7.16
CA ASP A 104 2.42 10.83 7.71
C ASP A 104 2.45 10.89 9.25
N ARG A 105 1.44 11.56 9.86
CA ARG A 105 1.34 11.70 11.32
C ARG A 105 1.11 10.37 12.05
N GLN A 106 0.75 9.30 11.35
CA GLN A 106 0.62 7.94 11.90
C GLN A 106 1.93 7.12 11.74
N GLY A 107 3.01 7.73 11.27
CA GLY A 107 4.28 7.06 10.99
C GLY A 107 4.25 6.16 9.75
N ARG A 108 3.25 6.29 8.88
CA ARG A 108 3.16 5.52 7.64
C ARG A 108 4.08 6.15 6.59
N PRO A 109 5.00 5.38 5.95
CA PRO A 109 5.79 5.87 4.83
C PRO A 109 4.88 6.41 3.72
N MET A 110 5.35 7.47 3.04
CA MET A 110 4.59 8.14 2.00
C MET A 110 5.10 7.78 0.60
N ILE A 111 4.15 7.54 -0.31
CA ILE A 111 4.37 7.44 -1.75
C ILE A 111 3.73 8.67 -2.41
N TYR A 112 4.50 9.41 -3.19
CA TYR A 112 3.98 10.49 -4.03
C TYR A 112 3.99 10.02 -5.48
N GLY A 113 2.81 9.91 -6.08
CA GLY A 113 2.62 9.50 -7.47
C GLY A 113 2.19 10.68 -8.34
N PHE A 114 2.84 10.88 -9.49
CA PHE A 114 2.59 11.97 -10.43
C PHE A 114 1.98 11.40 -11.72
N GLY A 115 0.66 11.44 -11.82
CA GLY A 115 -0.07 10.78 -12.90
C GLY A 115 0.28 11.29 -14.30
N ALA A 116 0.57 12.59 -14.44
CA ALA A 116 0.96 13.19 -15.73
C ALA A 116 2.32 12.71 -16.27
N ARG A 117 3.16 12.10 -15.40
CA ARG A 117 4.46 11.53 -15.79
C ARG A 117 4.37 10.08 -16.24
N HIS A 118 3.20 9.45 -16.14
CA HIS A 118 2.99 8.10 -16.65
C HIS A 118 2.75 8.14 -18.16
N HIS A 119 3.63 7.49 -18.92
CA HIS A 119 3.55 7.42 -20.38
C HIS A 119 3.36 5.97 -20.82
N PRO A 120 2.12 5.57 -21.22
CA PRO A 120 1.81 4.19 -21.60
C PRO A 120 2.34 3.78 -22.98
N SER A 121 2.75 4.74 -23.82
CA SER A 121 3.34 4.46 -25.14
C SER A 121 4.66 3.71 -24.99
N ASN A 122 4.82 2.61 -25.74
CA ASN A 122 6.00 1.72 -25.72
C ASN A 122 6.29 1.06 -24.36
N ARG A 123 5.29 1.00 -23.45
CA ARG A 123 5.46 0.35 -22.16
C ARG A 123 5.50 -1.18 -22.31
N ASP A 124 6.50 -1.80 -21.66
CA ASP A 124 6.50 -3.23 -21.37
C ASP A 124 5.63 -3.48 -20.12
N MET A 125 4.57 -4.29 -20.25
CA MET A 125 3.67 -4.61 -19.14
C MET A 125 4.36 -5.47 -18.08
N ASP A 126 5.31 -6.31 -18.44
CA ASP A 126 6.01 -7.15 -17.50
C ASP A 126 7.05 -6.34 -16.71
N GLU A 127 7.73 -5.37 -17.35
CA GLU A 127 8.53 -4.38 -16.64
C GLU A 127 7.67 -3.54 -15.68
N PHE A 128 6.49 -3.08 -16.15
CA PHE A 128 5.57 -2.32 -15.28
C PHE A 128 5.14 -3.11 -14.04
N LYS A 129 4.81 -4.40 -14.18
CA LYS A 129 4.46 -5.25 -13.04
C LYS A 129 5.64 -5.41 -12.08
N ARG A 130 6.86 -5.63 -12.59
CA ARG A 130 8.08 -5.65 -11.78
C ARG A 130 8.29 -4.31 -11.05
N PHE A 131 8.08 -3.19 -11.75
CA PHE A 131 8.17 -1.86 -11.15
C PHE A 131 7.18 -1.67 -9.98
N VAL A 132 5.93 -2.12 -10.12
CA VAL A 132 4.95 -2.08 -9.03
C VAL A 132 5.45 -2.88 -7.81
N VAL A 133 5.97 -4.09 -8.03
CA VAL A 133 6.54 -4.93 -6.97
C VAL A 133 7.76 -4.26 -6.34
N TYR A 134 8.69 -3.73 -7.15
CA TYR A 134 9.87 -2.99 -6.70
C TYR A 134 9.49 -1.82 -5.77
N VAL A 135 8.53 -0.99 -6.18
CA VAL A 135 8.06 0.15 -5.39
C VAL A 135 7.40 -0.29 -4.08
N LEU A 136 6.57 -1.34 -4.13
CA LEU A 136 5.92 -1.87 -2.92
C LEU A 136 6.92 -2.48 -1.95
N ASP A 137 7.91 -3.25 -2.42
CA ASP A 137 8.98 -3.81 -1.59
C ASP A 137 9.83 -2.69 -0.96
N ALA A 138 10.24 -1.69 -1.75
CA ALA A 138 10.96 -0.52 -1.24
C ALA A 138 10.15 0.26 -0.20
N THR A 139 8.84 0.35 -0.37
CA THR A 139 7.94 1.00 0.59
C THR A 139 7.81 0.19 1.87
N VAL A 140 7.66 -1.13 1.77
CA VAL A 140 7.58 -2.04 2.92
C VAL A 140 8.87 -2.04 3.72
N ALA A 141 10.04 -1.97 3.06
CA ALA A 141 11.34 -1.86 3.72
C ALA A 141 11.51 -0.58 4.54
N ARG A 142 10.72 0.46 4.28
CA ARG A 142 10.71 1.75 5.02
C ARG A 142 9.75 1.77 6.20
N LEU A 143 8.98 0.72 6.43
CA LEU A 143 8.05 0.66 7.56
C LEU A 143 8.79 0.63 8.89
N PRO A 144 8.52 1.57 9.81
CA PRO A 144 9.11 1.50 11.14
C PRO A 144 8.53 0.31 11.94
N PRO A 145 9.22 -0.16 12.98
CA PRO A 145 8.73 -1.24 13.84
C PRO A 145 7.30 -0.98 14.32
N GLY A 146 6.43 -1.98 14.19
CA GLY A 146 5.02 -1.90 14.59
C GLY A 146 4.09 -1.23 13.58
N GLN A 147 4.61 -0.58 12.53
CA GLN A 147 3.80 -0.05 11.44
C GLN A 147 3.65 -1.09 10.33
N GLU A 148 2.43 -1.34 9.87
CA GLU A 148 2.16 -2.30 8.79
C GLU A 148 1.71 -1.61 7.49
N LYS A 149 1.33 -0.33 7.53
CA LYS A 149 0.67 0.36 6.42
C LYS A 149 1.51 1.52 5.90
N PHE A 150 1.33 1.82 4.63
CA PHE A 150 1.81 3.04 3.98
C PHE A 150 0.63 3.94 3.56
N ALA A 151 0.92 5.19 3.23
CA ALA A 151 -0.04 6.10 2.63
C ALA A 151 0.50 6.69 1.33
N ALA A 152 -0.38 7.23 0.49
CA ALA A 152 0.01 7.79 -0.79
C ALA A 152 -0.72 9.11 -1.09
N VAL A 153 -0.05 9.97 -1.84
CA VAL A 153 -0.66 11.09 -2.55
C VAL A 153 -0.54 10.80 -4.05
N ALA A 154 -1.64 10.69 -4.74
CA ALA A 154 -1.70 10.57 -6.20
C ALA A 154 -2.06 11.94 -6.78
N ASP A 155 -1.07 12.64 -7.29
CA ASP A 155 -1.22 13.93 -7.93
C ASP A 155 -1.59 13.75 -9.41
N LEU A 156 -2.78 14.20 -9.75
CA LEU A 156 -3.34 14.11 -11.10
C LEU A 156 -3.27 15.43 -11.86
N LYS A 157 -2.48 16.41 -11.36
CA LYS A 157 -2.26 17.68 -12.06
C LYS A 157 -1.67 17.43 -13.44
N GLY A 158 -2.37 17.88 -14.48
CA GLY A 158 -1.96 17.68 -15.88
C GLY A 158 -2.20 16.26 -16.44
N TRP A 159 -2.82 15.36 -15.66
CA TRP A 159 -3.23 14.06 -16.17
C TRP A 159 -4.32 14.20 -17.24
N GLY A 160 -4.20 13.46 -18.32
CA GLY A 160 -5.14 13.45 -19.44
C GLY A 160 -5.26 12.07 -20.08
N TYR A 161 -5.96 12.00 -21.21
CA TYR A 161 -6.18 10.74 -21.93
C TYR A 161 -4.87 10.05 -22.36
N SER A 162 -3.82 10.82 -22.67
CA SER A 162 -2.50 10.28 -23.01
C SER A 162 -1.80 9.56 -21.85
N ASN A 163 -2.21 9.82 -20.61
CA ASN A 163 -1.67 9.19 -19.41
C ASN A 163 -2.58 8.04 -18.93
N CYS A 164 -3.75 7.87 -19.56
CA CYS A 164 -4.74 6.87 -19.13
C CYS A 164 -4.29 5.46 -19.52
N ASP A 165 -4.09 4.60 -18.53
CA ASP A 165 -3.64 3.24 -18.70
C ASP A 165 -4.41 2.27 -17.80
N ILE A 166 -5.60 1.91 -18.25
CA ILE A 166 -6.49 1.02 -17.49
C ILE A 166 -5.82 -0.34 -17.23
N ARG A 167 -5.03 -0.87 -18.17
CA ARG A 167 -4.35 -2.17 -17.99
C ARG A 167 -3.33 -2.10 -16.87
N ALA A 168 -2.54 -1.02 -16.82
CA ALA A 168 -1.57 -0.80 -15.75
C ALA A 168 -2.26 -0.61 -14.39
N TYR A 169 -3.32 0.19 -14.34
CA TYR A 169 -4.07 0.40 -13.09
C TYR A 169 -4.66 -0.90 -12.54
N LEU A 170 -5.25 -1.74 -13.39
CA LEU A 170 -5.78 -3.03 -12.99
C LEU A 170 -4.67 -4.00 -12.57
N ALA A 171 -3.53 -4.03 -13.26
CA ALA A 171 -2.39 -4.86 -12.89
C ALA A 171 -1.79 -4.43 -11.54
N ALA A 172 -1.61 -3.12 -11.30
CA ALA A 172 -1.14 -2.61 -10.02
C ALA A 172 -2.11 -2.94 -8.87
N LEU A 173 -3.41 -2.78 -9.13
CA LEU A 173 -4.46 -3.11 -8.16
C LEU A 173 -4.46 -4.61 -7.83
N GLU A 174 -4.37 -5.47 -8.84
CA GLU A 174 -4.30 -6.92 -8.66
C GLU A 174 -3.10 -7.32 -7.80
N ILE A 175 -1.90 -6.79 -8.09
CA ILE A 175 -0.69 -7.04 -7.31
C ILE A 175 -0.89 -6.61 -5.86
N MET A 176 -1.40 -5.40 -5.64
CA MET A 176 -1.58 -4.84 -4.31
C MET A 176 -2.60 -5.63 -3.49
N GLN A 177 -3.76 -5.98 -4.07
CA GLN A 177 -4.83 -6.68 -3.37
C GLN A 177 -4.49 -8.15 -3.08
N ASN A 178 -3.77 -8.84 -4.00
CA ASN A 178 -3.52 -10.28 -3.85
C ASN A 178 -2.20 -10.60 -3.15
N TYR A 179 -1.17 -9.71 -3.24
CA TYR A 179 0.18 -10.04 -2.79
C TYR A 179 0.73 -9.09 -1.71
N TYR A 180 0.08 -7.92 -1.52
CA TYR A 180 0.40 -6.97 -0.45
C TYR A 180 -0.84 -6.60 0.39
N PRO A 181 -1.58 -7.61 0.90
CA PRO A 181 -2.81 -7.34 1.64
C PRO A 181 -2.55 -6.50 2.89
N GLU A 182 -3.53 -5.65 3.24
CA GLU A 182 -3.54 -4.78 4.41
C GLU A 182 -2.36 -3.79 4.52
N ARG A 183 -1.60 -3.57 3.42
CA ARG A 183 -0.49 -2.60 3.38
C ARG A 183 -0.93 -1.17 3.09
N LEU A 184 -2.02 -0.97 2.36
CA LEU A 184 -2.53 0.37 2.06
C LEU A 184 -3.30 0.93 3.26
N GLY A 185 -2.90 2.11 3.74
CA GLY A 185 -3.59 2.86 4.79
C GLY A 185 -4.53 3.93 4.24
N ARG A 186 -4.04 4.81 3.37
CA ARG A 186 -4.81 5.90 2.75
C ARG A 186 -4.20 6.34 1.43
N VAL A 187 -5.04 6.79 0.50
CA VAL A 187 -4.63 7.44 -0.76
C VAL A 187 -5.36 8.77 -0.88
N PHE A 188 -4.62 9.87 -1.02
CA PHE A 188 -5.17 11.17 -1.34
C PHE A 188 -5.08 11.38 -2.85
N LEU A 189 -6.21 11.55 -3.52
CA LEU A 189 -6.30 11.91 -4.93
C LEU A 189 -6.42 13.43 -5.01
N VAL A 190 -5.38 14.09 -5.49
CA VAL A 190 -5.31 15.56 -5.54
C VAL A 190 -5.26 16.06 -6.98
N HIS A 191 -5.71 17.30 -7.22
CA HIS A 191 -5.78 17.94 -8.55
C HIS A 191 -6.48 17.05 -9.58
N VAL A 192 -7.60 16.43 -9.19
CA VAL A 192 -8.32 15.44 -10.01
C VAL A 192 -9.02 16.10 -11.18
N PRO A 193 -8.59 15.92 -12.44
CA PRO A 193 -9.28 16.48 -13.59
C PRO A 193 -10.59 15.71 -13.84
N TYR A 194 -11.60 16.40 -14.37
CA TYR A 194 -12.91 15.80 -14.64
C TYR A 194 -12.83 14.52 -15.50
N VAL A 195 -11.93 14.53 -16.50
CA VAL A 195 -11.74 13.39 -17.40
C VAL A 195 -11.24 12.12 -16.69
N PHE A 196 -10.57 12.23 -15.54
CA PHE A 196 -10.13 11.11 -14.72
C PHE A 196 -11.31 10.27 -14.22
N MET A 197 -12.46 10.88 -13.99
CA MET A 197 -13.65 10.19 -13.45
C MET A 197 -14.15 9.08 -14.39
N ALA A 198 -13.87 9.17 -15.69
CA ALA A 198 -14.19 8.08 -16.63
C ALA A 198 -13.29 6.85 -16.39
N ALA A 199 -11.98 7.05 -16.23
CA ALA A 199 -11.04 5.99 -15.88
C ALA A 199 -11.36 5.40 -14.49
N TRP A 200 -11.67 6.25 -13.51
CA TRP A 200 -12.06 5.83 -12.17
C TRP A 200 -13.27 4.90 -12.18
N LYS A 201 -14.33 5.24 -12.93
CA LYS A 201 -15.53 4.40 -13.06
C LYS A 201 -15.24 3.00 -13.63
N ILE A 202 -14.23 2.89 -14.52
CA ILE A 202 -13.81 1.59 -15.08
C ILE A 202 -13.06 0.76 -14.04
N VAL A 203 -12.19 1.38 -13.23
CA VAL A 203 -11.34 0.68 -12.25
C VAL A 203 -12.08 0.38 -10.95
N TYR A 204 -12.98 1.26 -10.52
CA TYR A 204 -13.66 1.20 -9.23
C TYR A 204 -14.34 -0.14 -8.91
N PRO A 205 -15.03 -0.84 -9.85
CA PRO A 205 -15.63 -2.15 -9.58
C PRO A 205 -14.64 -3.24 -9.19
N PHE A 206 -13.36 -3.11 -9.54
CA PHE A 206 -12.31 -4.08 -9.26
C PHE A 206 -11.61 -3.84 -7.90
N ILE A 207 -11.91 -2.71 -7.25
CA ILE A 207 -11.38 -2.39 -5.93
C ILE A 207 -12.23 -3.08 -4.87
N ASP A 208 -11.60 -3.78 -3.91
CA ASP A 208 -12.33 -4.35 -2.78
C ASP A 208 -12.93 -3.26 -1.88
N ASP A 209 -14.01 -3.58 -1.16
CA ASP A 209 -14.79 -2.60 -0.40
C ASP A 209 -14.00 -1.95 0.75
N ASN A 210 -13.05 -2.67 1.34
CA ASN A 210 -12.18 -2.11 2.39
C ASN A 210 -11.15 -1.14 1.79
N THR A 211 -10.63 -1.44 0.61
CA THR A 211 -9.72 -0.57 -0.13
C THR A 211 -10.43 0.67 -0.68
N LYS A 212 -11.68 0.57 -1.14
CA LYS A 212 -12.48 1.74 -1.58
C LYS A 212 -12.55 2.85 -0.53
N LYS A 213 -12.69 2.48 0.75
CA LYS A 213 -12.78 3.42 1.88
C LYS A 213 -11.47 4.19 2.16
N LYS A 214 -10.35 3.74 1.57
CA LYS A 214 -9.02 4.34 1.76
C LYS A 214 -8.73 5.47 0.77
N PHE A 215 -9.54 5.63 -0.29
CA PHE A 215 -9.40 6.71 -1.27
C PHE A 215 -10.12 7.96 -0.81
N VAL A 216 -9.37 9.07 -0.78
CA VAL A 216 -9.88 10.39 -0.41
C VAL A 216 -9.69 11.33 -1.61
N PHE A 217 -10.78 11.76 -2.22
CA PHE A 217 -10.76 12.80 -3.23
C PHE A 217 -10.65 14.15 -2.54
N VAL A 218 -9.60 14.89 -2.84
CA VAL A 218 -9.31 16.18 -2.20
C VAL A 218 -9.53 17.29 -3.22
N SER A 219 -10.45 18.21 -2.92
CA SER A 219 -10.66 19.39 -3.75
C SER A 219 -9.50 20.38 -3.60
N ASP A 220 -9.22 21.18 -4.64
CA ASP A 220 -8.14 22.17 -4.59
C ASP A 220 -8.32 23.20 -3.44
N LYS A 221 -9.55 23.47 -3.04
CA LYS A 221 -9.87 24.38 -1.93
C LYS A 221 -9.51 23.79 -0.55
N GLU A 222 -9.58 22.47 -0.43
CA GLU A 222 -9.33 21.75 0.82
C GLU A 222 -7.93 21.12 0.88
N LEU A 223 -7.14 21.26 -0.19
CA LEU A 223 -5.87 20.57 -0.37
C LEU A 223 -4.90 20.82 0.78
N ASP A 224 -4.63 22.08 1.10
CA ASP A 224 -3.69 22.46 2.14
C ASP A 224 -4.13 21.93 3.51
N TRP A 225 -5.38 22.14 3.87
CA TRP A 225 -5.93 21.71 5.16
C TRP A 225 -5.94 20.17 5.28
N THR A 226 -6.45 19.47 4.25
CA THR A 226 -6.57 18.01 4.28
C THR A 226 -5.21 17.31 4.37
N LEU A 227 -4.22 17.81 3.61
CA LEU A 227 -2.89 17.21 3.67
C LEU A 227 -2.18 17.53 4.98
N ARG A 228 -2.30 18.75 5.54
CA ARG A 228 -1.71 19.11 6.85
C ARG A 228 -2.35 18.39 8.03
N GLU A 229 -3.62 18.03 7.94
CA GLU A 229 -4.26 17.16 8.93
C GLU A 229 -3.59 15.77 8.99
N ALA A 230 -3.19 15.25 7.84
CA ALA A 230 -2.61 13.91 7.72
C ALA A 230 -1.08 13.89 7.81
N ILE A 231 -0.39 14.93 7.35
CA ILE A 231 1.07 14.98 7.18
C ILE A 231 1.62 16.19 7.92
N ASP A 232 2.70 16.00 8.69
CA ASP A 232 3.37 17.11 9.36
C ASP A 232 4.00 18.07 8.33
N ASP A 233 4.05 19.35 8.66
CA ASP A 233 4.60 20.41 7.79
C ASP A 233 6.05 20.11 7.33
N ALA A 234 6.85 19.51 8.20
CA ALA A 234 8.22 19.10 7.87
C ALA A 234 8.28 17.88 6.94
N GLN A 235 7.20 17.11 6.83
CA GLN A 235 7.07 15.91 6.01
C GLN A 235 6.20 16.12 4.77
N LEU A 236 5.47 17.24 4.71
CA LEU A 236 4.66 17.62 3.57
C LEU A 236 5.55 18.27 2.50
N PRO A 237 5.47 17.83 1.22
CA PRO A 237 6.24 18.43 0.13
C PRO A 237 6.00 19.92 -0.07
N GLU A 238 7.06 20.67 -0.44
CA GLU A 238 7.00 22.11 -0.74
C GLU A 238 5.93 22.44 -1.79
N MET A 239 5.74 21.56 -2.78
CA MET A 239 4.73 21.73 -3.83
C MET A 239 3.28 21.69 -3.30
N TYR A 240 3.04 21.19 -2.10
CA TYR A 240 1.77 21.19 -1.40
C TYR A 240 1.77 22.14 -0.19
N GLY A 241 2.72 23.09 -0.14
CA GLY A 241 2.81 24.12 0.89
C GLY A 241 3.57 23.73 2.16
N GLY A 242 4.19 22.54 2.20
CA GLY A 242 5.05 22.09 3.32
C GLY A 242 6.52 22.50 3.18
N LYS A 243 7.40 21.77 3.87
CA LYS A 243 8.86 22.05 3.92
C LYS A 243 9.73 20.92 3.35
N LEU A 244 9.14 19.79 2.96
CA LEU A 244 9.89 18.66 2.44
C LEU A 244 10.26 18.90 0.98
N LYS A 245 11.56 18.90 0.67
CA LYS A 245 12.04 18.86 -0.71
C LYS A 245 12.03 17.41 -1.20
N LEU A 246 11.19 17.12 -2.18
CA LEU A 246 11.18 15.78 -2.79
C LEU A 246 12.47 15.57 -3.60
N ALA A 247 13.09 14.40 -3.41
CA ALA A 247 14.20 13.97 -4.25
C ALA A 247 13.70 13.73 -5.69
N SER A 248 14.55 14.06 -6.66
CA SER A 248 14.22 13.91 -8.09
C SER A 248 14.20 12.47 -8.60
N SER A 249 14.60 11.49 -7.77
CA SER A 249 14.60 10.05 -8.09
C SER A 249 14.12 9.25 -6.89
N PRO A 250 13.47 8.08 -7.09
CA PRO A 250 13.17 7.18 -5.98
C PRO A 250 14.49 6.77 -5.30
N PRO A 251 14.53 6.70 -3.95
CA PRO A 251 15.71 6.21 -3.25
C PRO A 251 15.94 4.75 -3.63
N ALA A 252 17.20 4.40 -3.90
CA ALA A 252 17.64 3.03 -4.10
C ALA A 252 17.10 2.12 -2.98
N ALA A 253 16.71 0.91 -3.33
CA ALA A 253 16.33 -0.11 -2.35
C ALA A 253 17.51 -0.30 -1.38
N ALA A 254 17.24 -0.15 -0.07
CA ALA A 254 18.26 -0.41 0.94
C ALA A 254 18.66 -1.90 0.87
N ASN A 255 19.81 -2.18 0.29
CA ASN A 255 20.44 -3.51 0.39
C ASN A 255 20.68 -3.81 1.86
N LYS A 256 19.98 -4.80 2.39
CA LYS A 256 20.28 -5.45 3.66
C LYS A 256 20.76 -6.86 3.40
#